data_81c583506c46a9a7c001d0736c76f58f
#
_entry.id   81c583506c46a9a7c001d0736c76f58f
#
_cell.length_a   1.000
_cell.length_b   1.000
_cell.length_c   1.000
_cell.angle_alpha   90.00
_cell.angle_beta   90.00
_cell.angle_gamma   90.00
#
_symmetry.space_group_name_H-M   'P 1'
#
loop_
_entity.id
_entity.type
_entity.pdbx_description
1 polymer ?
#
loop_
_entity_poly.entity_id
_entity_poly.type
_entity_poly.pdbx_seq_one_letter_code
_entity_poly.pdbx_strand_id
1 'polypeptide(L)'
;DVLGMCTSADVILPQQTSGQIGMEGKGAEGKLKTMYLLHGMSDDQTIWQRRTSIERYVSQLGIAVVMPTTHLAFYTDTTYGMRYWTYISEELPKICREFFPQMSDKKEDNLAAGLSMGGYGAWKLGLGASETFGAAASLSGCLDIIEDVGRHLEGDSRDAALFRGIYGSLEQLEGSDDDLMALA
;
A
#
# COMPACT_ATOMS: atom_id res chain seq x y z
N ASP A 1 -6.68 15.11 3.85
CA ASP A 1 -7.09 15.67 5.16
C ASP A 1 -6.78 14.77 6.33
N VAL A 2 -6.82 13.43 6.12
CA VAL A 2 -6.66 12.41 7.18
C VAL A 2 -5.31 12.50 7.91
N LEU A 3 -4.22 12.75 7.17
CA LEU A 3 -2.88 12.85 7.74
C LEU A 3 -2.57 14.23 8.36
N GLY A 4 -3.34 15.26 8.04
CA GLY A 4 -3.06 16.63 8.48
C GLY A 4 -1.76 17.23 7.93
N MET A 5 -1.13 16.58 6.94
CA MET A 5 0.13 16.99 6.32
C MET A 5 0.15 16.63 4.83
N CYS A 6 1.04 17.26 4.08
CA CYS A 6 1.30 16.84 2.70
C CYS A 6 2.06 15.51 2.69
N THR A 7 1.65 14.62 1.79
CA THR A 7 2.38 13.39 1.45
C THR A 7 2.44 13.25 -0.06
N SER A 8 3.23 12.31 -0.56
CA SER A 8 3.43 12.08 -1.98
C SER A 8 2.94 10.71 -2.39
N ALA A 9 2.40 10.63 -3.59
CA ALA A 9 2.13 9.38 -4.28
C ALA A 9 2.51 9.53 -5.76
N ASP A 10 3.21 8.55 -6.31
CA ASP A 10 3.49 8.48 -7.73
C ASP A 10 2.41 7.64 -8.42
N VAL A 11 1.98 8.06 -9.61
CA VAL A 11 0.94 7.36 -10.36
C VAL A 11 1.42 7.07 -11.78
N ILE A 12 1.41 5.79 -12.15
CA ILE A 12 1.63 5.35 -13.53
C ILE A 12 0.26 5.16 -14.19
N LEU A 13 0.04 5.84 -15.30
CA LEU A 13 -1.17 5.68 -16.10
C LEU A 13 -0.84 4.91 -17.39
N PRO A 14 -1.69 3.99 -17.84
CA PRO A 14 -1.47 3.27 -19.07
C PRO A 14 -1.62 4.22 -20.27
N GLN A 15 -0.70 4.13 -21.21
CA GLN A 15 -0.73 4.88 -22.46
C GLN A 15 -0.79 3.93 -23.65
N GLN A 16 -1.66 4.23 -24.62
CA GLN A 16 -1.60 3.59 -25.92
C GLN A 16 -0.48 4.24 -26.71
N THR A 17 0.59 3.49 -26.97
CA THR A 17 1.70 3.96 -27.77
C THR A 17 1.92 3.04 -28.98
N SER A 18 2.11 3.66 -30.14
CA SER A 18 2.52 2.97 -31.37
C SER A 18 3.64 3.78 -32.02
N GLY A 19 4.73 3.14 -32.39
CA GLY A 19 5.84 3.77 -33.08
C GLY A 19 6.85 4.51 -32.22
N GLN A 20 6.78 4.41 -30.90
CA GLN A 20 7.81 4.93 -30.01
C GLN A 20 8.88 3.86 -29.80
N ILE A 21 10.14 4.20 -30.08
CA ILE A 21 11.26 3.26 -29.98
C ILE A 21 11.41 2.77 -28.53
N GLY A 22 11.31 1.44 -28.34
CA GLY A 22 11.47 0.81 -27.02
C GLY A 22 10.25 0.88 -26.11
N MET A 23 9.13 1.44 -26.57
CA MET A 23 7.87 1.47 -25.80
C MET A 23 6.70 0.99 -26.68
N GLU A 24 6.12 -0.12 -26.27
CA GLU A 24 4.79 -0.52 -26.70
C GLU A 24 3.90 -0.49 -25.47
N GLY A 25 2.93 0.39 -25.44
CA GLY A 25 1.97 0.52 -24.35
C GLY A 25 0.58 0.13 -24.78
N LYS A 26 -0.14 -0.58 -23.93
CA LYS A 26 -1.56 -0.87 -24.10
C LYS A 26 -2.37 0.10 -23.26
N GLY A 27 -3.23 0.88 -23.90
CA GLY A 27 -4.27 1.66 -23.23
C GLY A 27 -5.35 0.73 -22.64
N ALA A 28 -6.18 1.26 -21.75
CA ALA A 28 -7.31 0.52 -21.23
C ALA A 28 -8.54 0.66 -22.14
N GLU A 29 -9.33 -0.40 -22.19
CA GLU A 29 -10.68 -0.37 -22.72
C GLU A 29 -11.66 -0.22 -21.54
N GLY A 30 -12.29 0.96 -21.42
CA GLY A 30 -13.22 1.24 -20.32
C GLY A 30 -12.53 1.80 -19.07
N LYS A 31 -13.03 1.42 -17.89
CA LYS A 31 -12.48 1.85 -16.61
C LYS A 31 -11.15 1.14 -16.33
N LEU A 32 -10.19 1.87 -15.75
CA LEU A 32 -8.87 1.36 -15.39
C LEU A 32 -8.93 0.47 -14.14
N LYS A 33 -8.37 -0.72 -14.24
CA LYS A 33 -7.93 -1.43 -13.03
C LYS A 33 -6.76 -0.69 -12.40
N THR A 34 -6.72 -0.67 -11.08
CA THR A 34 -5.71 0.06 -10.32
C THR A 34 -5.00 -0.88 -9.36
N MET A 35 -3.67 -0.89 -9.42
CA MET A 35 -2.82 -1.57 -8.45
C MET A 35 -2.22 -0.55 -7.49
N TYR A 36 -2.49 -0.69 -6.21
CA TYR A 36 -1.85 0.06 -5.13
C TYR A 36 -0.60 -0.71 -4.72
N LEU A 37 0.58 -0.15 -5.07
CA LEU A 37 1.87 -0.83 -4.93
C LEU A 37 2.66 -0.20 -3.79
N LEU A 38 2.76 -0.93 -2.68
CA LEU A 38 3.20 -0.44 -1.40
C LEU A 38 4.70 -0.66 -1.17
N HIS A 39 5.38 0.36 -0.65
CA HIS A 39 6.82 0.33 -0.37
C HIS A 39 7.15 -0.45 0.91
N GLY A 40 8.40 -0.90 1.03
CA GLY A 40 8.95 -1.50 2.23
C GLY A 40 9.41 -0.48 3.28
N MET A 41 9.84 -0.99 4.44
CA MET A 41 10.39 -0.17 5.51
C MET A 41 11.62 0.63 5.00
N SER A 42 11.76 1.89 5.44
CA SER A 42 12.80 2.84 5.03
C SER A 42 12.78 3.30 3.56
N ASP A 43 11.73 3.00 2.83
CA ASP A 43 11.50 3.43 1.45
C ASP A 43 10.37 4.49 1.36
N ASP A 44 10.06 4.89 0.14
CA ASP A 44 9.02 5.86 -0.20
C ASP A 44 8.33 5.49 -1.53
N GLN A 45 7.44 6.37 -2.02
CA GLN A 45 6.72 6.18 -3.28
C GLN A 45 7.61 5.91 -4.50
N THR A 46 8.88 6.33 -4.46
CA THR A 46 9.79 6.25 -5.61
C THR A 46 10.50 4.90 -5.76
N ILE A 47 10.45 4.04 -4.72
CA ILE A 47 11.30 2.83 -4.66
C ILE A 47 11.08 1.89 -5.83
N TRP A 48 9.83 1.66 -6.21
CA TRP A 48 9.50 0.74 -7.29
C TRP A 48 10.02 1.20 -8.65
N GLN A 49 9.98 2.51 -8.92
CA GLN A 49 10.55 3.10 -10.13
C GLN A 49 12.08 3.08 -10.12
N ARG A 50 12.71 3.39 -8.95
CA ARG A 50 14.17 3.43 -8.82
C ARG A 50 14.85 2.06 -8.82
N ARG A 51 14.17 1.03 -8.34
CA ARG A 51 14.76 -0.30 -8.09
C ARG A 51 14.21 -1.40 -8.98
N THR A 52 13.18 -1.11 -9.77
CA THR A 52 12.56 -2.10 -10.66
C THR A 52 12.27 -1.48 -12.03
N SER A 53 11.78 -2.30 -12.95
CA SER A 53 11.24 -1.86 -14.25
C SER A 53 9.71 -1.82 -14.22
N ILE A 54 9.11 -1.31 -13.15
CA ILE A 54 7.66 -1.36 -12.96
C ILE A 54 6.88 -0.76 -14.13
N GLU A 55 7.31 0.38 -14.67
CA GLU A 55 6.65 1.01 -15.82
C GLU A 55 6.63 0.08 -17.03
N ARG A 56 7.75 -0.60 -17.31
CA ARG A 56 7.85 -1.57 -18.39
C ARG A 56 6.97 -2.78 -18.16
N TYR A 57 6.89 -3.29 -16.92
CA TYR A 57 6.08 -4.46 -16.61
C TYR A 57 4.59 -4.18 -16.79
N VAL A 58 4.12 -3.00 -16.41
CA VAL A 58 2.69 -2.66 -16.49
C VAL A 58 2.27 -2.07 -17.83
N SER A 59 3.21 -1.65 -18.68
CA SER A 59 2.92 -0.99 -19.95
C SER A 59 2.00 -1.80 -20.89
N GLN A 60 2.07 -3.13 -20.79
CA GLN A 60 1.25 -4.04 -21.61
C GLN A 60 -0.06 -4.48 -20.93
N LEU A 61 -0.25 -4.11 -19.67
CA LEU A 61 -1.39 -4.57 -18.87
C LEU A 61 -2.61 -3.66 -18.95
N GLY A 62 -2.41 -2.39 -19.37
CA GLY A 62 -3.48 -1.40 -19.42
C GLY A 62 -4.07 -1.05 -18.05
N ILE A 63 -3.26 -1.11 -16.99
CA ILE A 63 -3.64 -0.82 -15.60
C ILE A 63 -2.97 0.46 -15.10
N ALA A 64 -3.60 1.13 -14.14
CA ALA A 64 -2.96 2.19 -13.36
C ALA A 64 -2.18 1.59 -12.18
N VAL A 65 -1.08 2.25 -11.77
CA VAL A 65 -0.35 1.88 -10.55
C VAL A 65 -0.24 3.12 -9.68
N VAL A 66 -0.64 2.99 -8.41
CA VAL A 66 -0.55 4.04 -7.40
C VAL A 66 0.47 3.62 -6.35
N MET A 67 1.50 4.41 -6.17
CA MET A 67 2.58 4.15 -5.21
C MET A 67 2.59 5.25 -4.15
N PRO A 68 1.95 5.05 -2.98
CA PRO A 68 1.90 6.05 -1.91
C PRO A 68 3.13 6.00 -1.02
N THR A 69 3.38 7.09 -0.27
CA THR A 69 4.29 7.12 0.87
C THR A 69 3.52 7.03 2.18
N THR A 70 3.93 6.11 3.06
CA THR A 70 3.39 5.96 4.43
C THR A 70 4.49 5.94 5.50
N HIS A 71 5.71 6.32 5.11
CA HIS A 71 6.88 6.35 6.01
C HIS A 71 7.07 5.00 6.74
N LEU A 72 7.40 5.03 8.03
CA LEU A 72 7.64 3.85 8.87
C LEU A 72 6.39 3.38 9.65
N ALA A 73 5.19 3.69 9.17
CA ALA A 73 3.95 3.51 9.94
C ALA A 73 3.27 2.15 9.75
N PHE A 74 3.86 1.21 9.03
CA PHE A 74 3.28 -0.12 8.77
C PHE A 74 1.82 -0.07 8.29
N TYR A 75 1.46 0.96 7.52
CA TYR A 75 0.10 1.10 6.97
C TYR A 75 -0.99 1.05 8.04
N THR A 76 -0.73 1.66 9.20
CA THR A 76 -1.54 1.56 10.41
C THR A 76 -1.92 2.96 10.91
N ASP A 77 -3.08 3.09 11.55
CA ASP A 77 -3.44 4.29 12.31
C ASP A 77 -2.67 4.23 13.63
N THR A 78 -1.55 4.95 13.68
CA THR A 78 -0.54 4.85 14.72
C THR A 78 -0.98 5.42 16.06
N THR A 79 -0.45 4.91 17.16
CA THR A 79 -0.77 5.43 18.51
C THR A 79 -0.28 6.86 18.72
N TYR A 80 0.71 7.34 17.94
CA TYR A 80 1.15 8.73 17.97
C TYR A 80 0.29 9.68 17.12
N GLY A 81 -0.80 9.18 16.51
CA GLY A 81 -1.86 9.99 15.89
C GLY A 81 -1.81 10.10 14.36
N MET A 82 -0.84 9.49 13.68
CA MET A 82 -0.81 9.48 12.22
C MET A 82 -1.69 8.36 11.66
N ARG A 83 -2.70 8.72 10.87
CA ARG A 83 -3.77 7.82 10.41
C ARG A 83 -3.48 7.25 9.02
N TYR A 84 -2.40 6.46 8.89
CA TYR A 84 -1.99 5.91 7.58
C TYR A 84 -2.91 4.79 7.07
N TRP A 85 -3.53 4.00 7.96
CA TRP A 85 -4.55 3.03 7.55
C TRP A 85 -5.74 3.71 6.89
N THR A 86 -6.34 4.68 7.59
CA THR A 86 -7.46 5.46 7.03
C THR A 86 -7.07 6.15 5.72
N TYR A 87 -5.84 6.66 5.63
CA TYR A 87 -5.34 7.28 4.41
C TYR A 87 -5.32 6.31 3.22
N ILE A 88 -4.72 5.13 3.37
CA ILE A 88 -4.54 4.21 2.23
C ILE A 88 -5.80 3.40 1.89
N SER A 89 -6.64 3.11 2.87
CA SER A 89 -7.85 2.29 2.66
C SER A 89 -9.04 3.11 2.17
N GLU A 90 -9.14 4.37 2.57
CA GLU A 90 -10.30 5.23 2.30
C GLU A 90 -9.97 6.48 1.48
N GLU A 91 -9.06 7.34 2.00
CA GLU A 91 -8.81 8.66 1.40
C GLU A 91 -8.09 8.57 0.06
N LEU A 92 -7.01 7.79 -0.03
CA LEU A 92 -6.20 7.68 -1.24
C LEU A 92 -7.00 7.12 -2.43
N PRO A 93 -7.76 6.02 -2.30
CA PRO A 93 -8.60 5.53 -3.41
C PRO A 93 -9.63 6.56 -3.88
N LYS A 94 -10.21 7.32 -2.96
CA LYS A 94 -11.15 8.40 -3.29
C LYS A 94 -10.46 9.52 -4.05
N ILE A 95 -9.34 10.03 -3.55
CA ILE A 95 -8.54 11.09 -4.20
C ILE A 95 -8.10 10.64 -5.60
N CYS A 96 -7.61 9.40 -5.74
CA CYS A 96 -7.21 8.88 -7.05
C CYS A 96 -8.35 8.90 -8.05
N ARG A 97 -9.56 8.53 -7.66
CA ARG A 97 -10.74 8.58 -8.54
C ARG A 97 -11.22 10.01 -8.85
N GLU A 98 -11.01 10.94 -7.93
CA GLU A 98 -11.31 12.36 -8.17
C GLU A 98 -10.34 12.97 -9.22
N PHE A 99 -9.04 12.70 -9.11
CA PHE A 99 -8.04 13.17 -10.07
C PHE A 99 -8.04 12.39 -11.38
N PHE A 100 -8.33 11.11 -11.32
CA PHE A 100 -8.33 10.18 -12.45
C PHE A 100 -9.68 9.47 -12.58
N PRO A 101 -10.72 10.16 -13.10
CA PRO A 101 -12.08 9.62 -13.15
C PRO A 101 -12.23 8.33 -13.99
N GLN A 102 -11.21 7.99 -14.78
CA GLN A 102 -11.14 6.73 -15.52
C GLN A 102 -10.82 5.51 -14.62
N MET A 103 -10.31 5.69 -13.39
CA MET A 103 -10.09 4.60 -12.47
C MET A 103 -11.42 3.97 -12.03
N SER A 104 -11.46 2.64 -11.91
CA SER A 104 -12.64 1.90 -11.51
C SER A 104 -12.89 2.02 -10.00
N ASP A 105 -14.14 2.06 -9.62
CA ASP A 105 -14.60 1.99 -8.23
C ASP A 105 -14.99 0.57 -7.78
N LYS A 106 -14.98 -0.39 -8.72
CA LYS A 106 -15.31 -1.78 -8.42
C LYS A 106 -14.17 -2.46 -7.67
N LYS A 107 -14.49 -3.23 -6.65
CA LYS A 107 -13.48 -3.92 -5.83
C LYS A 107 -12.58 -4.87 -6.64
N GLU A 108 -13.16 -5.60 -7.60
CA GLU A 108 -12.44 -6.54 -8.46
C GLU A 108 -11.42 -5.87 -9.39
N ASP A 109 -11.47 -4.56 -9.51
CA ASP A 109 -10.54 -3.74 -10.31
C ASP A 109 -9.50 -3.03 -9.44
N ASN A 110 -9.61 -3.10 -8.11
CA ASN A 110 -8.67 -2.51 -7.18
C ASN A 110 -7.83 -3.61 -6.51
N LEU A 111 -6.54 -3.56 -6.74
CA LEU A 111 -5.58 -4.58 -6.32
C LEU A 111 -4.54 -3.96 -5.39
N ALA A 112 -4.09 -4.69 -4.37
CA ALA A 112 -3.00 -4.26 -3.52
C ALA A 112 -1.80 -5.20 -3.68
N ALA A 113 -0.59 -4.65 -3.76
CA ALA A 113 0.64 -5.43 -3.74
C ALA A 113 1.74 -4.68 -2.99
N GLY A 114 2.70 -5.38 -2.40
CA GLY A 114 3.78 -4.71 -1.70
C GLY A 114 4.87 -5.63 -1.20
N LEU A 115 6.00 -5.03 -0.81
CA LEU A 115 7.20 -5.71 -0.34
C LEU A 115 7.40 -5.48 1.16
N SER A 116 7.73 -6.54 1.93
CA SER A 116 8.09 -6.44 3.35
C SER A 116 6.97 -5.74 4.15
N MET A 117 7.22 -4.59 4.78
CA MET A 117 6.19 -3.75 5.38
C MET A 117 5.00 -3.49 4.43
N GLY A 118 5.28 -3.25 3.13
CA GLY A 118 4.24 -3.10 2.10
C GLY A 118 3.49 -4.40 1.80
N GLY A 119 4.13 -5.55 1.96
CA GLY A 119 3.49 -6.85 1.85
C GLY A 119 2.47 -7.10 2.98
N TYR A 120 2.80 -6.67 4.19
CA TYR A 120 1.85 -6.60 5.30
C TYR A 120 0.68 -5.66 4.97
N GLY A 121 0.98 -4.41 4.55
CA GLY A 121 -0.05 -3.44 4.19
C GLY A 121 -0.97 -3.90 3.06
N ALA A 122 -0.44 -4.61 2.06
CA ALA A 122 -1.23 -5.15 0.96
C ALA A 122 -2.24 -6.21 1.44
N TRP A 123 -1.80 -7.13 2.31
CA TRP A 123 -2.71 -8.12 2.91
C TRP A 123 -3.72 -7.48 3.86
N LYS A 124 -3.29 -6.49 4.62
CA LYS A 124 -4.21 -5.73 5.47
C LYS A 124 -5.32 -5.05 4.65
N LEU A 125 -4.98 -4.46 3.48
CA LEU A 125 -5.98 -3.91 2.56
C LEU A 125 -6.93 -5.00 2.03
N GLY A 126 -6.40 -6.16 1.64
CA GLY A 126 -7.21 -7.26 1.13
C GLY A 126 -8.17 -7.85 2.16
N LEU A 127 -7.78 -7.92 3.43
CA LEU A 127 -8.59 -8.47 4.52
C LEU A 127 -9.50 -7.39 5.14
N GLY A 128 -8.91 -6.29 5.62
CA GLY A 128 -9.60 -5.26 6.39
C GLY A 128 -10.40 -4.24 5.54
N ALA A 129 -10.10 -4.13 4.24
CA ALA A 129 -10.81 -3.26 3.29
C ALA A 129 -11.33 -4.03 2.08
N SER A 130 -11.83 -5.24 2.29
CA SER A 130 -12.27 -6.19 1.26
C SER A 130 -13.44 -5.70 0.40
N GLU A 131 -14.15 -4.66 0.83
CA GLU A 131 -15.18 -4.00 0.03
C GLU A 131 -14.58 -3.09 -1.07
N THR A 132 -13.32 -2.66 -0.89
CA THR A 132 -12.61 -1.79 -1.83
C THR A 132 -11.60 -2.58 -2.66
N PHE A 133 -10.90 -3.55 -2.06
CA PHE A 133 -9.81 -4.30 -2.69
C PHE A 133 -10.21 -5.75 -2.95
N GLY A 134 -10.18 -6.15 -4.23
CA GLY A 134 -10.58 -7.49 -4.66
C GLY A 134 -9.46 -8.52 -4.65
N ALA A 135 -8.20 -8.10 -4.59
CA ALA A 135 -7.06 -9.01 -4.48
C ALA A 135 -5.86 -8.34 -3.81
N ALA A 136 -5.06 -9.15 -3.12
CA ALA A 136 -3.83 -8.73 -2.47
C ALA A 136 -2.67 -9.68 -2.78
N ALA A 137 -1.46 -9.13 -2.91
CA ALA A 137 -0.24 -9.88 -3.10
C ALA A 137 0.86 -9.38 -2.15
N SER A 138 1.46 -10.29 -1.40
CA SER A 138 2.58 -9.99 -0.49
C SER A 138 3.89 -10.57 -1.02
N LEU A 139 4.91 -9.73 -1.11
CA LEU A 139 6.28 -10.13 -1.42
C LEU A 139 7.09 -10.05 -0.12
N SER A 140 7.38 -11.20 0.49
CA SER A 140 8.15 -11.29 1.74
C SER A 140 7.59 -10.36 2.84
N GLY A 141 6.27 -10.31 3.01
CA GLY A 141 5.61 -9.47 4.01
C GLY A 141 5.76 -10.01 5.43
N CYS A 142 5.79 -9.11 6.41
CA CYS A 142 5.71 -9.43 7.84
C CYS A 142 4.26 -9.78 8.20
N LEU A 143 3.78 -10.98 7.82
CA LEU A 143 2.36 -11.32 7.94
C LEU A 143 1.98 -11.74 9.37
N ASP A 144 2.90 -12.35 10.11
CA ASP A 144 2.74 -12.59 11.55
C ASP A 144 3.34 -11.42 12.33
N ILE A 145 2.60 -10.34 12.39
CA ILE A 145 3.08 -9.11 13.03
C ILE A 145 3.29 -9.29 14.53
N ILE A 146 2.55 -10.21 15.16
CA ILE A 146 2.70 -10.52 16.58
C ILE A 146 4.08 -11.13 16.85
N GLU A 147 4.50 -12.12 16.05
CA GLU A 147 5.82 -12.71 16.19
C GLU A 147 6.93 -11.71 15.85
N ASP A 148 6.76 -10.95 14.77
CA ASP A 148 7.78 -10.02 14.28
C ASP A 148 7.95 -8.81 15.22
N VAL A 149 6.87 -8.21 15.68
CA VAL A 149 6.88 -7.01 16.55
C VAL A 149 7.07 -7.35 18.01
N GLY A 150 6.50 -8.44 18.49
CA GLY A 150 6.61 -8.87 19.89
C GLY A 150 8.05 -8.97 20.38
N ARG A 151 8.95 -9.43 19.52
CA ARG A 151 10.41 -9.50 19.82
C ARG A 151 11.05 -8.12 20.01
N HIS A 152 10.47 -7.08 19.42
CA HIS A 152 11.00 -5.72 19.45
C HIS A 152 10.38 -4.83 20.52
N LEU A 153 9.16 -5.17 21.00
CA LEU A 153 8.49 -4.37 22.02
C LEU A 153 9.15 -4.44 23.40
N GLU A 154 9.90 -5.50 23.66
CA GLU A 154 10.67 -5.66 24.90
C GLU A 154 12.04 -4.97 24.77
N GLY A 155 12.30 -3.98 25.61
CA GLY A 155 13.59 -3.28 25.66
C GLY A 155 13.56 -1.82 25.22
N ASP A 156 14.74 -1.18 25.17
CA ASP A 156 14.91 0.25 24.90
C ASP A 156 15.58 0.54 23.54
N SER A 157 15.46 -0.38 22.59
CA SER A 157 16.02 -0.16 21.26
C SER A 157 15.21 0.89 20.46
N ARG A 158 15.84 1.44 19.42
CA ARG A 158 15.15 2.33 18.47
C ARG A 158 13.93 1.65 17.86
N ASP A 159 14.04 0.37 17.52
CA ASP A 159 12.97 -0.39 16.89
C ASP A 159 11.82 -0.63 17.89
N ALA A 160 12.15 -0.91 19.16
CA ALA A 160 11.15 -0.99 20.23
C ALA A 160 10.36 0.33 20.38
N ALA A 161 11.06 1.47 20.36
CA ALA A 161 10.42 2.79 20.43
C ALA A 161 9.53 3.06 19.21
N LEU A 162 9.99 2.69 18.00
CA LEU A 162 9.22 2.82 16.76
C LEU A 162 7.93 1.99 16.84
N PHE A 163 8.04 0.70 17.14
CA PHE A 163 6.88 -0.20 17.15
C PHE A 163 5.88 0.13 18.27
N ARG A 164 6.36 0.58 19.44
CA ARG A 164 5.47 1.15 20.46
C ARG A 164 4.73 2.40 19.98
N GLY A 165 5.39 3.23 19.21
CA GLY A 165 4.75 4.40 18.58
C GLY A 165 3.69 4.02 17.56
N ILE A 166 3.85 2.90 16.84
CA ILE A 166 2.91 2.42 15.83
C ILE A 166 1.74 1.71 16.52
N TYR A 167 2.01 0.66 17.29
CA TYR A 167 1.02 -0.30 17.79
C TYR A 167 0.67 -0.16 19.26
N GLY A 168 1.44 0.61 20.03
CA GLY A 168 1.30 0.69 21.49
C GLY A 168 1.99 -0.47 22.18
N SER A 169 1.21 -1.38 22.73
CA SER A 169 1.68 -2.61 23.39
C SER A 169 1.33 -3.86 22.59
N LEU A 170 1.96 -4.98 22.94
CA LEU A 170 1.61 -6.28 22.36
C LEU A 170 0.14 -6.64 22.65
N GLU A 171 -0.32 -6.36 23.86
CA GLU A 171 -1.71 -6.60 24.28
C GLU A 171 -2.73 -5.78 23.45
N GLN A 172 -2.36 -4.57 23.03
CA GLN A 172 -3.20 -3.74 22.16
C GLN A 172 -3.20 -4.22 20.71
N LEU A 173 -2.10 -4.81 20.26
CA LEU A 173 -1.94 -5.32 18.90
C LEU A 173 -2.64 -6.67 18.71
N GLU A 174 -2.51 -7.58 19.67
CA GLU A 174 -3.04 -8.93 19.62
C GLU A 174 -4.58 -8.93 19.47
N GLY A 175 -5.08 -9.57 18.43
CA GLY A 175 -6.51 -9.62 18.10
C GLY A 175 -7.12 -8.30 17.60
N SER A 176 -6.30 -7.28 17.34
CA SER A 176 -6.75 -6.02 16.74
C SER A 176 -6.89 -6.12 15.21
N ASP A 177 -7.40 -5.05 14.58
CA ASP A 177 -7.44 -4.92 13.11
C ASP A 177 -6.04 -4.82 12.46
N ASP A 178 -4.98 -4.74 13.26
CA ASP A 178 -3.59 -4.78 12.81
C ASP A 178 -2.99 -6.19 12.85
N ASP A 179 -3.64 -7.14 13.52
CA ASP A 179 -3.27 -8.55 13.56
C ASP A 179 -3.90 -9.31 12.39
N LEU A 180 -3.10 -9.52 11.33
CA LEU A 180 -3.60 -10.16 10.11
C LEU A 180 -4.05 -11.61 10.33
N MET A 181 -3.50 -12.30 11.33
CA MET A 181 -3.93 -13.66 11.66
C MET A 181 -5.32 -13.67 12.32
N ALA A 182 -5.67 -12.62 13.03
CA ALA A 182 -7.01 -12.44 13.60
C ALA A 182 -8.03 -11.97 12.54
N LEU A 183 -7.58 -11.25 11.50
CA LEU A 183 -8.43 -10.78 10.40
C LEU A 183 -8.76 -11.88 9.37
N ALA A 184 -7.95 -12.93 9.24
CA ALA A 184 -8.09 -13.99 8.24
C ALA A 184 -9.13 -15.04 8.64
#